data_36f8a77cf56eeb63d1870c1046975931
#
_entry.id   36f8a77cf56eeb63d1870c1046975931
#
_cell.length_a   1.000
_cell.length_b   1.000
_cell.length_c   1.000
_cell.angle_alpha   90.00
_cell.angle_beta   90.00
_cell.angle_gamma   90.00
#
_symmetry.space_group_name_H-M   'P 1'
#
loop_
_entity.id
_entity.type
_entity.pdbx_description
1 polymer ?
#
loop_
_entity_poly.entity_id
_entity_poly.type
_entity_poly.pdbx_seq_one_letter_code
_entity_poly.pdbx_strand_id
1 'polypeptide(L)'
;MIVGGVDARCDFALNGFNALGALSKTHTNPMSENRNGINLGEGAALFVMEKGCCGIRLLGIGESSDAYHLTSPDPTGAGAIDSMTKALIDAHLGPQDIDFINMHGTGTTANDAMESLAINKVFGDNILCASTKPLTGHTLGAAGAVSMGLSWLMLKYSFIIPHVYDGKFASDCAKIRLAQIGDNKEINRVLCNAFAFGGSNASLIMGK
;
A
#
# COMPACT_ATOMS: atom_id res chain seq x y z
N MET A 1 -1.33 22.22 -10.36
CA MET A 1 -2.25 21.89 -9.23
C MET A 1 -1.41 21.32 -8.10
N ILE A 2 -1.74 21.63 -6.84
CA ILE A 2 -1.11 20.99 -5.67
C ILE A 2 -2.05 19.89 -5.21
N VAL A 3 -1.51 18.68 -5.03
CA VAL A 3 -2.23 17.49 -4.55
C VAL A 3 -1.42 16.80 -3.46
N GLY A 4 -2.07 16.04 -2.57
CA GLY A 4 -1.38 15.29 -1.53
C GLY A 4 -2.27 15.02 -0.33
N GLY A 5 -1.65 14.65 0.78
CA GLY A 5 -2.32 14.38 2.05
C GLY A 5 -1.44 14.77 3.22
N VAL A 6 -2.09 15.23 4.27
CA VAL A 6 -1.49 15.61 5.54
C VAL A 6 -2.35 15.03 6.65
N ASP A 7 -1.73 14.39 7.62
CA ASP A 7 -2.41 13.94 8.83
C ASP A 7 -1.48 14.04 10.03
N ALA A 8 -2.02 14.45 11.15
CA ALA A 8 -1.33 14.55 12.43
C ALA A 8 -1.99 13.59 13.43
N ARG A 9 -1.16 12.97 14.25
CA ARG A 9 -1.64 12.09 15.32
C ARG A 9 -2.49 12.88 16.30
N CYS A 10 -3.69 12.38 16.58
CA CYS A 10 -4.62 12.98 17.54
C CYS A 10 -5.24 11.92 18.45
N ASP A 11 -5.70 12.36 19.61
CA ASP A 11 -6.29 11.48 20.62
C ASP A 11 -7.58 10.80 20.14
N PHE A 12 -8.33 11.43 19.26
CA PHE A 12 -9.53 10.84 18.67
C PHE A 12 -9.19 9.58 17.86
N ALA A 13 -8.22 9.66 16.97
CA ALA A 13 -7.76 8.52 16.18
C ALA A 13 -7.13 7.45 17.07
N LEU A 14 -6.28 7.86 18.03
CA LEU A 14 -5.62 6.94 18.96
C LEU A 14 -6.65 6.15 19.77
N ASN A 15 -7.61 6.81 20.39
CA ASN A 15 -8.63 6.17 21.21
C ASN A 15 -9.58 5.31 20.36
N GLY A 16 -9.94 5.77 19.16
CA GLY A 16 -10.77 5.01 18.22
C GLY A 16 -10.14 3.69 17.81
N PHE A 17 -8.88 3.71 17.34
CA PHE A 17 -8.17 2.49 16.97
C PHE A 17 -7.83 1.60 18.16
N ASN A 18 -7.59 2.18 19.35
CA ASN A 18 -7.41 1.43 20.58
C ASN A 18 -8.70 0.69 20.97
N ALA A 19 -9.85 1.35 20.89
CA ALA A 19 -11.15 0.75 21.19
C ALA A 19 -11.49 -0.41 20.23
N LEU A 20 -11.03 -0.33 18.99
CA LEU A 20 -11.17 -1.41 18.00
C LEU A 20 -10.16 -2.56 18.21
N GLY A 21 -9.22 -2.44 19.16
CA GLY A 21 -8.16 -3.41 19.34
C GLY A 21 -7.19 -3.50 18.16
N ALA A 22 -7.13 -2.46 17.33
CA ALA A 22 -6.34 -2.44 16.09
C ALA A 22 -4.91 -1.90 16.25
N LEU A 23 -4.57 -1.38 17.44
CA LEU A 23 -3.22 -0.88 17.72
C LEU A 23 -2.27 -2.01 18.15
N SER A 24 -1.10 -2.02 17.52
CA SER A 24 0.00 -2.87 17.96
C SER A 24 0.67 -2.28 19.21
N LYS A 25 1.00 -3.14 20.16
CA LYS A 25 1.81 -2.79 21.35
C LYS A 25 3.32 -2.86 21.07
N THR A 26 3.69 -3.44 19.94
CA THR A 26 5.05 -3.57 19.46
C THR A 26 5.20 -2.83 18.14
N HIS A 27 6.35 -2.92 17.50
CA HIS A 27 6.54 -2.42 16.14
C HIS A 27 5.60 -3.15 15.17
N THR A 28 4.88 -2.40 14.32
CA THR A 28 3.98 -3.02 13.34
C THR A 28 4.77 -3.91 12.38
N ASN A 29 4.18 -5.06 12.02
CA ASN A 29 4.89 -6.15 11.38
C ASN A 29 4.06 -6.75 10.22
N PRO A 30 3.82 -5.99 9.15
CA PRO A 30 2.96 -6.43 8.05
C PRO A 30 3.44 -7.74 7.43
N MET A 31 2.49 -8.57 7.00
CA MET A 31 2.72 -9.90 6.40
C MET A 31 3.37 -10.93 7.33
N SER A 32 3.61 -10.59 8.60
CA SER A 32 4.17 -11.52 9.58
C SER A 32 3.12 -12.37 10.25
N GLU A 33 3.51 -13.60 10.63
CA GLU A 33 2.75 -14.46 11.54
C GLU A 33 2.50 -13.78 12.90
N ASN A 34 3.41 -12.90 13.33
CA ASN A 34 3.36 -12.18 14.60
C ASN A 34 2.70 -10.78 14.47
N ARG A 35 2.06 -10.47 13.33
CA ARG A 35 1.36 -9.20 13.13
C ARG A 35 0.16 -9.08 14.08
N ASN A 36 0.00 -7.91 14.67
CA ASN A 36 -1.02 -7.68 15.71
C ASN A 36 -1.65 -6.29 15.66
N GLY A 37 -1.53 -5.58 14.55
CA GLY A 37 -2.13 -4.26 14.38
C GLY A 37 -1.18 -3.18 13.86
N ILE A 38 -1.66 -1.95 13.88
CA ILE A 38 -0.99 -0.77 13.37
C ILE A 38 -0.24 -0.01 14.47
N ASN A 39 0.81 0.72 14.09
CA ASN A 39 1.27 1.88 14.84
C ASN A 39 0.78 3.15 14.13
N LEU A 40 0.18 4.07 14.85
CA LEU A 40 -0.21 5.36 14.27
C LEU A 40 1.03 6.20 14.00
N GLY A 41 1.08 6.77 12.81
CA GLY A 41 2.08 7.75 12.38
C GLY A 41 1.44 9.10 12.11
N GLU A 42 2.28 10.08 11.84
CA GLU A 42 1.90 11.40 11.31
C GLU A 42 2.83 11.75 10.16
N GLY A 43 2.35 12.52 9.21
CA GLY A 43 3.14 12.87 8.04
C GLY A 43 2.38 13.67 7.01
N ALA A 44 3.13 14.11 6.01
CA ALA A 44 2.60 14.83 4.87
C ALA A 44 3.40 14.50 3.62
N ALA A 45 2.71 14.44 2.48
CA ALA A 45 3.35 14.48 1.17
C ALA A 45 2.50 15.35 0.24
N LEU A 46 3.16 16.29 -0.42
CA LEU A 46 2.53 17.22 -1.36
C LEU A 46 3.26 17.15 -2.70
N PHE A 47 2.49 17.19 -3.76
CA PHE A 47 3.00 17.12 -5.13
C PHE A 47 2.53 18.33 -5.93
N VAL A 48 3.38 18.83 -6.79
CA VAL A 48 2.99 19.71 -7.86
C VAL A 48 2.72 18.85 -9.08
N MET A 49 1.45 18.80 -9.49
CA MET A 49 1.02 18.13 -10.73
C MET A 49 0.78 19.12 -11.83
N GLU A 50 1.35 18.85 -12.98
CA GLU A 50 1.13 19.62 -14.21
C GLU A 50 0.90 18.68 -15.39
N LYS A 51 0.27 19.18 -16.44
CA LYS A 51 0.12 18.41 -17.67
C LYS A 51 1.46 18.42 -18.40
N GLY A 52 2.01 17.23 -18.60
CA GLY A 52 3.32 17.08 -19.24
C GLY A 52 3.58 15.65 -19.68
N CYS A 53 4.67 15.46 -20.41
CA CYS A 53 5.12 14.17 -20.92
C CYS A 53 6.49 13.73 -20.38
N CYS A 54 7.09 14.51 -19.48
CA CYS A 54 8.43 14.25 -18.95
C CYS A 54 8.42 13.94 -17.44
N GLY A 55 9.42 13.21 -16.99
CA GLY A 55 9.58 12.89 -15.58
C GLY A 55 8.70 11.73 -15.10
N ILE A 56 8.47 11.68 -13.79
CA ILE A 56 7.62 10.66 -13.19
C ILE A 56 6.17 11.09 -13.32
N ARG A 57 5.34 10.22 -13.89
CA ARG A 57 3.96 10.49 -14.25
C ARG A 57 3.01 9.62 -13.42
N LEU A 58 1.82 10.14 -13.16
CA LEU A 58 0.67 9.34 -12.78
C LEU A 58 0.11 8.71 -14.06
N LEU A 59 0.16 7.39 -14.14
CA LEU A 59 -0.17 6.63 -15.35
C LEU A 59 -1.59 6.08 -15.31
N GLY A 60 -2.09 5.70 -14.15
CA GLY A 60 -3.43 5.15 -14.01
C GLY A 60 -3.95 5.22 -12.59
N ILE A 61 -5.27 5.24 -12.49
CA ILE A 61 -6.05 5.32 -11.25
C ILE A 61 -7.15 4.27 -11.30
N GLY A 62 -7.33 3.55 -10.21
CA GLY A 62 -8.46 2.62 -10.04
C GLY A 62 -9.08 2.77 -8.67
N GLU A 63 -10.39 2.82 -8.62
CA GLU A 63 -11.17 2.94 -7.40
C GLU A 63 -12.28 1.91 -7.36
N SER A 64 -12.60 1.45 -6.15
CA SER A 64 -13.70 0.52 -5.90
C SER A 64 -14.27 0.69 -4.48
N SER A 65 -15.35 0.00 -4.20
CA SER A 65 -15.90 -0.11 -2.85
C SER A 65 -16.30 -1.55 -2.57
N ASP A 66 -15.91 -2.06 -1.39
CA ASP A 66 -16.25 -3.43 -0.96
C ASP A 66 -17.74 -3.58 -0.66
N ALA A 67 -18.39 -2.54 -0.11
CA ALA A 67 -19.74 -2.60 0.42
C ALA A 67 -19.97 -3.82 1.36
N TYR A 68 -18.93 -4.20 2.10
CA TYR A 68 -18.89 -5.42 2.93
C TYR A 68 -19.10 -5.12 4.42
N HIS A 69 -18.19 -4.35 5.03
CA HIS A 69 -18.21 -4.04 6.46
C HIS A 69 -17.54 -2.70 6.74
N LEU A 70 -17.92 -2.05 7.86
CA LEU A 70 -17.42 -0.72 8.20
C LEU A 70 -15.91 -0.70 8.51
N THR A 71 -15.40 -1.74 9.20
CA THR A 71 -14.01 -1.77 9.69
C THR A 71 -13.21 -2.99 9.25
N SER A 72 -13.77 -3.84 8.40
CA SER A 72 -13.10 -5.02 7.86
C SER A 72 -13.19 -5.04 6.34
N PRO A 73 -12.10 -5.37 5.64
CA PRO A 73 -12.15 -5.55 4.19
C PRO A 73 -12.95 -6.80 3.83
N ASP A 74 -13.45 -6.84 2.60
CA ASP A 74 -13.99 -8.08 2.02
C ASP A 74 -12.87 -9.15 1.94
N PRO A 75 -12.98 -10.28 2.66
CA PRO A 75 -11.93 -11.29 2.70
C PRO A 75 -11.64 -11.95 1.34
N THR A 76 -12.55 -11.83 0.37
CA THR A 76 -12.32 -12.31 -1.01
C THR A 76 -11.34 -11.44 -1.79
N GLY A 77 -11.09 -10.21 -1.32
CA GLY A 77 -10.26 -9.20 -1.97
C GLY A 77 -10.87 -8.64 -3.26
N ALA A 78 -12.17 -8.82 -3.47
CA ALA A 78 -12.82 -8.42 -4.73
C ALA A 78 -12.64 -6.92 -5.03
N GLY A 79 -12.86 -6.05 -4.03
CA GLY A 79 -12.66 -4.62 -4.20
C GLY A 79 -11.20 -4.24 -4.46
N ALA A 80 -10.25 -4.83 -3.74
CA ALA A 80 -8.82 -4.60 -3.97
C ALA A 80 -8.39 -5.06 -5.37
N ILE A 81 -8.87 -6.23 -5.84
CA ILE A 81 -8.64 -6.72 -7.21
C ILE A 81 -9.22 -5.75 -8.24
N ASP A 82 -10.44 -5.28 -8.03
CA ASP A 82 -11.12 -4.36 -8.94
C ASP A 82 -10.38 -3.02 -9.04
N SER A 83 -9.96 -2.42 -7.92
CA SER A 83 -9.18 -1.17 -7.94
C SER A 83 -7.85 -1.31 -8.66
N MET A 84 -7.09 -2.39 -8.39
CA MET A 84 -5.81 -2.65 -9.08
C MET A 84 -6.02 -2.90 -10.58
N THR A 85 -7.06 -3.66 -10.95
CA THR A 85 -7.38 -3.95 -12.35
C THR A 85 -7.78 -2.68 -13.11
N LYS A 86 -8.61 -1.83 -12.51
CA LYS A 86 -9.01 -0.53 -13.09
C LYS A 86 -7.80 0.38 -13.28
N ALA A 87 -6.87 0.44 -12.31
CA ALA A 87 -5.65 1.21 -12.45
C ALA A 87 -4.78 0.73 -13.63
N LEU A 88 -4.68 -0.59 -13.84
CA LEU A 88 -3.98 -1.17 -15.00
C LEU A 88 -4.67 -0.81 -16.32
N ILE A 89 -6.01 -0.92 -16.38
CA ILE A 89 -6.80 -0.55 -17.56
C ILE A 89 -6.62 0.93 -17.90
N ASP A 90 -6.74 1.82 -16.91
CA ASP A 90 -6.58 3.26 -17.10
C ASP A 90 -5.17 3.64 -17.58
N ALA A 91 -4.15 2.93 -17.07
CA ALA A 91 -2.77 3.08 -17.51
C ALA A 91 -2.47 2.46 -18.88
N HIS A 92 -3.38 1.67 -19.48
CA HIS A 92 -3.14 0.80 -20.64
C HIS A 92 -1.96 -0.17 -20.43
N LEU A 93 -1.85 -0.76 -19.24
CA LEU A 93 -0.79 -1.68 -18.83
C LEU A 93 -1.34 -3.06 -18.47
N GLY A 94 -0.49 -4.07 -18.56
CA GLY A 94 -0.74 -5.39 -18.01
C GLY A 94 -0.05 -5.59 -16.66
N PRO A 95 -0.43 -6.63 -15.88
CA PRO A 95 0.22 -6.93 -14.60
C PRO A 95 1.75 -7.09 -14.72
N GLN A 96 2.24 -7.65 -15.82
CA GLN A 96 3.68 -7.85 -16.10
C GLN A 96 4.48 -6.56 -16.28
N ASP A 97 3.80 -5.44 -16.51
CA ASP A 97 4.41 -4.14 -16.71
C ASP A 97 4.71 -3.41 -15.40
N ILE A 98 4.22 -3.93 -14.27
CA ILE A 98 4.46 -3.36 -12.95
C ILE A 98 5.71 -4.02 -12.34
N ASP A 99 6.61 -3.20 -11.85
CA ASP A 99 7.88 -3.66 -11.25
C ASP A 99 7.81 -3.83 -9.75
N PHE A 100 6.98 -3.03 -9.09
CA PHE A 100 6.90 -2.97 -7.63
C PHE A 100 5.50 -2.58 -7.16
N ILE A 101 5.07 -3.16 -6.03
CA ILE A 101 3.82 -2.78 -5.36
C ILE A 101 4.14 -2.21 -3.98
N ASN A 102 3.80 -0.94 -3.76
CA ASN A 102 3.76 -0.35 -2.43
C ASN A 102 2.41 -0.68 -1.81
N MET A 103 2.42 -1.69 -0.94
CA MET A 103 1.21 -2.24 -0.34
C MET A 103 0.57 -1.30 0.66
N HIS A 104 -0.74 -1.43 0.83
CA HIS A 104 -1.40 -0.87 2.01
C HIS A 104 -0.82 -1.47 3.30
N GLY A 105 -0.71 -2.79 3.39
CA GLY A 105 0.11 -3.53 4.34
C GLY A 105 0.12 -2.97 5.76
N THR A 106 -1.00 -3.10 6.47
CA THR A 106 -1.20 -2.44 7.78
C THR A 106 -0.61 -3.21 8.97
N GLY A 107 -0.33 -4.50 8.81
CA GLY A 107 0.03 -5.37 9.93
C GLY A 107 -1.19 -5.86 10.71
N THR A 108 -2.41 -5.69 10.18
CA THR A 108 -3.61 -6.33 10.72
C THR A 108 -3.86 -7.64 9.99
N THR A 109 -4.37 -8.65 10.72
CA THR A 109 -4.62 -9.97 10.15
C THR A 109 -5.54 -9.91 8.92
N ALA A 110 -6.65 -9.19 9.02
CA ALA A 110 -7.64 -9.15 7.94
C ALA A 110 -7.12 -8.44 6.68
N ASN A 111 -6.47 -7.26 6.83
CA ASN A 111 -5.97 -6.54 5.67
C ASN A 111 -4.86 -7.32 4.96
N ASP A 112 -3.89 -7.83 5.71
CA ASP A 112 -2.72 -8.45 5.10
C ASP A 112 -3.07 -9.77 4.39
N ALA A 113 -3.99 -10.56 4.96
CA ALA A 113 -4.52 -11.75 4.31
C ALA A 113 -5.28 -11.40 3.02
N MET A 114 -6.16 -10.40 3.08
CA MET A 114 -6.94 -9.93 1.93
C MET A 114 -6.02 -9.35 0.84
N GLU A 115 -5.12 -8.44 1.20
CA GLU A 115 -4.27 -7.75 0.22
C GLU A 115 -3.28 -8.71 -0.45
N SER A 116 -2.66 -9.62 0.32
CA SER A 116 -1.76 -10.63 -0.26
C SER A 116 -2.50 -11.53 -1.25
N LEU A 117 -3.75 -11.95 -0.93
CA LEU A 117 -4.59 -12.71 -1.84
C LEU A 117 -4.91 -11.92 -3.12
N ALA A 118 -5.28 -10.64 -3.00
CA ALA A 118 -5.60 -9.79 -4.13
C ALA A 118 -4.37 -9.57 -5.04
N ILE A 119 -3.22 -9.28 -4.46
CA ILE A 119 -1.96 -9.12 -5.20
C ILE A 119 -1.60 -10.42 -5.93
N ASN A 120 -1.64 -11.56 -5.22
CA ASN A 120 -1.32 -12.85 -5.83
C ASN A 120 -2.24 -13.18 -7.02
N LYS A 121 -3.55 -12.89 -6.90
CA LYS A 121 -4.52 -13.12 -7.99
C LYS A 121 -4.26 -12.25 -9.21
N VAL A 122 -3.85 -11.00 -9.05
CA VAL A 122 -3.64 -10.07 -10.17
C VAL A 122 -2.24 -10.19 -10.76
N PHE A 123 -1.20 -10.32 -9.93
CA PHE A 123 0.20 -10.23 -10.35
C PHE A 123 1.00 -11.52 -10.19
N GLY A 124 0.44 -12.54 -9.55
CA GLY A 124 1.16 -13.76 -9.20
C GLY A 124 2.07 -13.57 -7.97
N ASP A 125 2.99 -14.53 -7.77
CA ASP A 125 3.81 -14.63 -6.56
C ASP A 125 5.20 -13.98 -6.67
N ASN A 126 5.58 -13.46 -7.85
CA ASN A 126 6.94 -12.97 -8.14
C ASN A 126 7.09 -11.43 -8.14
N ILE A 127 5.99 -10.68 -8.08
CA ILE A 127 6.05 -9.22 -8.02
C ILE A 127 6.67 -8.75 -6.70
N LEU A 128 7.61 -7.81 -6.77
CA LEU A 128 8.22 -7.22 -5.58
C LEU A 128 7.20 -6.34 -4.84
N CYS A 129 7.04 -6.59 -3.55
CA CYS A 129 6.11 -5.88 -2.68
C CYS A 129 6.78 -5.39 -1.41
N ALA A 130 6.39 -4.22 -0.94
CA ALA A 130 6.71 -3.78 0.42
C ALA A 130 5.60 -2.91 1.00
N SER A 131 5.48 -2.93 2.33
CA SER A 131 4.76 -1.88 3.07
C SER A 131 5.76 -0.95 3.72
N THR A 132 5.49 0.35 3.64
CA THR A 132 6.31 1.38 4.30
C THR A 132 5.90 1.63 5.75
N LYS A 133 4.79 1.07 6.20
CA LYS A 133 4.24 1.32 7.54
C LYS A 133 5.11 0.90 8.71
N PRO A 134 5.98 -0.11 8.61
CA PRO A 134 6.98 -0.33 9.66
C PRO A 134 7.94 0.85 9.86
N LEU A 135 8.14 1.68 8.84
CA LEU A 135 9.06 2.82 8.88
C LEU A 135 8.36 4.16 9.18
N THR A 136 7.11 4.31 8.76
CA THR A 136 6.36 5.57 8.84
C THR A 136 5.25 5.57 9.90
N GLY A 137 4.84 4.39 10.37
CA GLY A 137 3.54 4.21 10.98
C GLY A 137 2.41 4.33 9.93
N HIS A 138 1.20 4.09 10.35
CA HIS A 138 0.01 4.33 9.52
C HIS A 138 -0.43 5.79 9.68
N THR A 139 -0.16 6.61 8.71
CA THR A 139 -0.47 8.05 8.72
C THR A 139 -1.91 8.37 8.30
N LEU A 140 -2.80 7.39 8.37
CA LEU A 140 -4.25 7.48 8.12
C LEU A 140 -4.57 8.26 6.83
N GLY A 141 -5.14 9.45 6.94
CA GLY A 141 -5.51 10.28 5.80
C GLY A 141 -4.33 10.70 4.92
N ALA A 142 -3.13 10.77 5.46
CA ALA A 142 -1.91 11.03 4.68
C ALA A 142 -1.28 9.77 4.09
N ALA A 143 -1.72 8.55 4.48
CA ALA A 143 -1.00 7.31 4.15
C ALA A 143 -0.83 7.09 2.64
N GLY A 144 -1.87 7.34 1.86
CA GLY A 144 -1.79 7.23 0.39
C GLY A 144 -0.75 8.19 -0.19
N ALA A 145 -0.79 9.46 0.22
CA ALA A 145 0.16 10.47 -0.26
C ALA A 145 1.60 10.16 0.16
N VAL A 146 1.82 9.72 1.40
CA VAL A 146 3.15 9.34 1.91
C VAL A 146 3.70 8.13 1.12
N SER A 147 2.88 7.10 0.91
CA SER A 147 3.27 5.93 0.10
C SER A 147 3.62 6.32 -1.34
N MET A 148 2.83 7.21 -1.95
CA MET A 148 3.12 7.77 -3.27
C MET A 148 4.41 8.58 -3.29
N GLY A 149 4.67 9.41 -2.26
CA GLY A 149 5.88 10.19 -2.12
C GLY A 149 7.14 9.33 -2.04
N LEU A 150 7.10 8.28 -1.21
CA LEU A 150 8.19 7.32 -1.10
C LEU A 150 8.42 6.55 -2.40
N SER A 151 7.34 6.16 -3.09
CA SER A 151 7.43 5.50 -4.40
C SER A 151 7.98 6.44 -5.48
N TRP A 152 7.62 7.72 -5.44
CA TRP A 152 8.21 8.74 -6.33
C TRP A 152 9.72 8.89 -6.10
N LEU A 153 10.16 8.92 -4.83
CA LEU A 153 11.58 8.96 -4.48
C LEU A 153 12.32 7.70 -4.95
N MET A 154 11.71 6.53 -4.80
CA MET A 154 12.22 5.26 -5.30
C MET A 154 12.44 5.30 -6.81
N LEU A 155 11.46 5.78 -7.57
CA LEU A 155 11.58 5.95 -9.01
C LEU A 155 12.68 6.96 -9.37
N LYS A 156 12.72 8.11 -8.68
CA LYS A 156 13.66 9.20 -8.98
C LYS A 156 15.10 8.82 -8.70
N TYR A 157 15.36 8.16 -7.59
CA TYR A 157 16.71 7.87 -7.12
C TYR A 157 17.15 6.42 -7.33
N SER A 158 16.30 5.60 -7.96
CA SER A 158 16.62 4.22 -8.35
C SER A 158 17.07 3.33 -7.18
N PHE A 159 16.33 3.36 -6.06
CA PHE A 159 16.48 2.42 -4.95
C PHE A 159 15.21 1.58 -4.78
N ILE A 160 15.28 0.48 -4.05
CA ILE A 160 14.12 -0.35 -3.70
C ILE A 160 13.82 -0.17 -2.22
N ILE A 161 12.56 0.13 -1.91
CA ILE A 161 12.07 0.18 -0.53
C ILE A 161 12.00 -1.25 0.00
N PRO A 162 12.75 -1.60 1.06
CA PRO A 162 12.67 -2.93 1.63
C PRO A 162 11.39 -3.10 2.45
N HIS A 163 10.88 -4.34 2.47
CA HIS A 163 9.83 -4.72 3.41
C HIS A 163 10.46 -5.08 4.76
N VAL A 164 10.17 -4.28 5.78
CA VAL A 164 10.71 -4.49 7.13
C VAL A 164 9.72 -5.32 7.94
N TYR A 165 10.15 -6.53 8.33
CA TYR A 165 9.36 -7.43 9.18
C TYR A 165 10.30 -8.43 9.88
N ASP A 166 9.80 -9.29 10.75
CA ASP A 166 10.59 -10.22 11.56
C ASP A 166 11.05 -11.48 10.82
N GLY A 167 10.78 -11.60 9.53
CA GLY A 167 11.16 -12.73 8.69
C GLY A 167 10.23 -13.96 8.78
N LYS A 168 9.16 -13.90 9.56
CA LYS A 168 8.18 -14.99 9.71
C LYS A 168 6.93 -14.70 8.88
N PHE A 169 6.94 -15.08 7.61
CA PHE A 169 5.80 -14.87 6.73
C PHE A 169 4.57 -15.62 7.23
N ALA A 170 3.42 -14.93 7.27
CA ALA A 170 2.19 -15.46 7.81
C ALA A 170 1.58 -16.56 6.93
N SER A 171 1.16 -17.66 7.58
CA SER A 171 0.59 -18.83 6.90
C SER A 171 -0.78 -18.58 6.28
N ASP A 172 -1.52 -17.58 6.77
CA ASP A 172 -2.81 -17.14 6.24
C ASP A 172 -2.71 -16.07 5.14
N CYS A 173 -1.50 -15.60 4.80
CA CYS A 173 -1.24 -14.73 3.68
C CYS A 173 -0.91 -15.55 2.41
N ALA A 174 -1.47 -15.12 1.27
CA ALA A 174 -1.09 -15.67 -0.02
C ALA A 174 0.37 -15.34 -0.34
N LYS A 175 1.05 -16.27 -1.03
CA LYS A 175 2.47 -16.11 -1.37
C LYS A 175 2.68 -14.91 -2.28
N ILE A 176 3.50 -13.97 -1.83
CA ILE A 176 3.99 -12.80 -2.57
C ILE A 176 5.49 -12.62 -2.29
N ARG A 177 6.20 -11.91 -3.15
CA ARG A 177 7.63 -11.65 -2.97
C ARG A 177 7.85 -10.34 -2.23
N LEU A 178 8.23 -10.42 -0.96
CA LEU A 178 8.58 -9.26 -0.15
C LEU A 178 10.00 -8.77 -0.51
N ALA A 179 10.13 -7.48 -0.76
CA ALA A 179 11.39 -6.84 -1.12
C ALA A 179 12.36 -6.86 0.07
N GLN A 180 13.61 -7.23 -0.20
CA GLN A 180 14.66 -7.35 0.81
C GLN A 180 15.71 -6.25 0.65
N ILE A 181 16.48 -6.00 1.72
CA ILE A 181 17.66 -5.14 1.65
C ILE A 181 18.66 -5.79 0.69
N GLY A 182 19.08 -5.04 -0.33
CA GLY A 182 20.01 -5.51 -1.35
C GLY A 182 19.36 -6.06 -2.62
N ASP A 183 18.02 -6.12 -2.69
CA ASP A 183 17.34 -6.37 -3.95
C ASP A 183 17.81 -5.33 -4.99
N ASN A 184 18.17 -5.84 -6.18
CA ASN A 184 18.69 -5.03 -7.30
C ASN A 184 17.85 -5.32 -8.55
N LYS A 185 16.78 -4.56 -8.73
CA LYS A 185 15.92 -4.59 -9.91
C LYS A 185 15.67 -3.15 -10.35
N GLU A 186 15.73 -2.90 -11.64
CA GLU A 186 15.29 -1.62 -12.17
C GLU A 186 13.78 -1.46 -11.98
N ILE A 187 13.38 -0.36 -11.36
CA ILE A 187 11.98 -0.04 -11.10
C ILE A 187 11.57 1.15 -11.97
N ASN A 188 10.67 0.91 -12.90
CA ASN A 188 10.15 1.89 -13.84
C ASN A 188 8.67 2.20 -13.59
N ARG A 189 7.92 1.24 -13.03
CA ARG A 189 6.50 1.39 -12.72
C ARG A 189 6.15 0.82 -11.36
N VAL A 190 5.47 1.62 -10.57
CA VAL A 190 5.06 1.29 -9.19
C VAL A 190 3.56 1.43 -9.08
N LEU A 191 2.92 0.41 -8.53
CA LEU A 191 1.53 0.48 -8.10
C LEU A 191 1.49 0.72 -6.59
N CYS A 192 0.69 1.70 -6.14
CA CYS A 192 0.46 2.00 -4.73
C CYS A 192 -0.97 1.69 -4.35
N ASN A 193 -1.17 0.92 -3.29
CA ASN A 193 -2.49 0.57 -2.76
C ASN A 193 -2.84 1.39 -1.52
N ALA A 194 -4.10 1.78 -1.42
CA ALA A 194 -4.70 2.35 -0.21
C ALA A 194 -6.11 1.76 -0.03
N PHE A 195 -6.27 0.93 0.99
CA PHE A 195 -7.52 0.25 1.33
C PHE A 195 -8.01 0.75 2.68
N ALA A 196 -9.20 1.38 2.70
CA ALA A 196 -9.66 2.11 3.86
C ALA A 196 -10.86 1.43 4.53
N PHE A 197 -11.06 1.74 5.80
CA PHE A 197 -12.31 1.47 6.48
C PHE A 197 -13.49 2.08 5.71
N GLY A 198 -14.65 1.46 5.79
CA GLY A 198 -15.80 1.76 4.93
C GLY A 198 -15.75 1.02 3.59
N GLY A 199 -14.65 0.29 3.31
CA GLY A 199 -14.48 -0.51 2.09
C GLY A 199 -14.03 0.32 0.88
N SER A 200 -13.56 1.54 1.07
CA SER A 200 -13.01 2.35 -0.04
C SER A 200 -11.62 1.86 -0.42
N ASN A 201 -11.43 1.51 -1.68
CA ASN A 201 -10.15 1.04 -2.22
C ASN A 201 -9.67 1.97 -3.33
N ALA A 202 -8.39 2.29 -3.30
CA ALA A 202 -7.73 3.06 -4.36
C ALA A 202 -6.38 2.43 -4.71
N SER A 203 -6.10 2.34 -6.00
CA SER A 203 -4.81 1.89 -6.54
C SER A 203 -4.34 2.88 -7.58
N LEU A 204 -3.10 3.37 -7.44
CA LEU A 204 -2.51 4.36 -8.32
C LEU A 204 -1.21 3.82 -8.93
N ILE A 205 -1.01 4.05 -10.22
CA ILE A 205 0.22 3.65 -10.92
C ILE A 205 1.04 4.89 -11.28
N MET A 206 2.31 4.89 -10.85
CA MET A 206 3.30 5.87 -11.28
C MET A 206 4.41 5.21 -12.09
N GLY A 207 5.02 5.95 -13.01
CA GLY A 207 6.15 5.49 -13.80
C GLY A 207 6.96 6.61 -14.44
N LYS A 208 8.15 6.21 -14.91
CA LYS A 208 9.06 7.03 -15.71
C LYS A 208 8.64 7.06 -17.17
#